data_600b74a7e661deabe6abf18d1a8ab419
#
_entry.id   600b74a7e661deabe6abf18d1a8ab419
#
_cell.length_a   1.000
_cell.length_b   1.000
_cell.length_c   1.000
_cell.angle_alpha   90.00
_cell.angle_beta   90.00
_cell.angle_gamma   90.00
#
_symmetry.space_group_name_H-M   'P 1'
#
loop_
_entity.id
_entity.type
_entity.pdbx_description
1 polymer ?
#
loop_
_entity_poly.entity_id
_entity_poly.type
_entity_poly.pdbx_seq_one_letter_code
_entity_poly.pdbx_strand_id
1 'polypeptide(L)'
;MTVRVRRSPHPRLQASLLASALLLGSLWATPAPVLARPAQAQTAALQAEAERLAAQLPGDVGAALVHLESGRAVYLNADQPLPMASTMKVPVAVHILKLVDEGKLDLQQQVLLGPEDIYPDMGGPMDTHLSAGSAITIRDLLHMMITVSDNNATDILVRTGGGPEAVQQRMRALGVDGLRVDRYIWELLANYYGDAASHARPLGPAAYGELSRSERSQEQRRTNMDAWNADPRDTSSARAMAQLLQRTWKGEILSPASTAVLQQIMLDTRTGSARLRGMLPSGTPVAHKTGTVGDVINDVGVIELPNGRGHVVAAVFIRSRASSEARDAAIAQLARAAHDYYLFVP
;
A
#
# COMPACT_ATOMS: atom_id res chain seq x y z
N MET A 1 13.88 -81.03 -43.89
CA MET A 1 14.86 -82.09 -43.86
C MET A 1 15.38 -82.25 -42.48
N THR A 2 14.85 -83.22 -41.82
CA THR A 2 15.30 -84.07 -40.70
C THR A 2 16.79 -83.91 -40.31
N VAL A 3 17.17 -83.82 -39.02
CA VAL A 3 17.52 -84.99 -38.20
C VAL A 3 17.65 -84.57 -36.70
N ARG A 4 17.01 -85.36 -35.89
CA ARG A 4 17.19 -85.52 -34.46
C ARG A 4 18.49 -86.26 -34.14
N VAL A 5 19.13 -85.93 -33.02
CA VAL A 5 19.76 -86.97 -32.18
C VAL A 5 19.68 -86.55 -30.68
N ARG A 6 19.15 -87.49 -29.89
CA ARG A 6 19.11 -87.59 -28.42
C ARG A 6 20.50 -88.06 -27.91
N ARG A 7 20.84 -87.67 -26.66
CA ARG A 7 21.01 -88.62 -25.51
C ARG A 7 21.50 -87.92 -24.25
N SER A 8 20.85 -88.25 -23.18
CA SER A 8 21.15 -88.10 -21.75
C SER A 8 22.07 -89.27 -21.27
N PRO A 9 22.37 -89.51 -19.95
CA PRO A 9 22.40 -88.72 -18.70
C PRO A 9 23.57 -89.02 -17.72
N HIS A 10 23.59 -88.36 -16.56
CA HIS A 10 24.12 -88.73 -15.22
C HIS A 10 25.57 -88.33 -14.85
N PRO A 11 25.96 -88.31 -13.51
CA PRO A 11 25.20 -87.95 -12.30
C PRO A 11 25.97 -86.99 -11.33
N ARG A 12 25.22 -86.44 -10.43
CA ARG A 12 25.45 -85.93 -9.06
C ARG A 12 26.89 -85.86 -8.49
N LEU A 13 27.26 -84.66 -7.99
CA LEU A 13 28.01 -84.51 -6.75
C LEU A 13 27.49 -83.26 -6.03
N GLN A 14 27.02 -83.47 -4.79
CA GLN A 14 26.63 -82.42 -3.82
C GLN A 14 27.93 -81.84 -3.23
N ALA A 15 27.99 -80.52 -3.22
CA ALA A 15 28.92 -79.78 -2.35
C ALA A 15 28.15 -78.67 -1.69
N SER A 16 27.90 -78.81 -0.41
CA SER A 16 27.31 -77.82 0.49
C SER A 16 28.35 -76.71 0.74
N LEU A 17 28.08 -75.52 0.31
CA LEU A 17 28.80 -74.33 0.76
C LEU A 17 27.82 -73.43 1.53
N LEU A 18 28.05 -73.34 2.81
CA LEU A 18 27.47 -72.35 3.75
C LEU A 18 27.94 -70.96 3.33
N ALA A 19 27.06 -70.18 2.72
CA ALA A 19 27.31 -68.73 2.51
C ALA A 19 26.65 -67.95 3.64
N SER A 20 27.48 -67.46 4.55
CA SER A 20 27.06 -66.48 5.58
C SER A 20 26.74 -65.15 4.88
N ALA A 21 25.46 -64.80 4.77
CA ALA A 21 25.03 -63.49 4.30
C ALA A 21 25.17 -62.48 5.46
N LEU A 22 26.14 -61.59 5.39
CA LEU A 22 26.21 -60.38 6.17
C LEU A 22 25.18 -59.39 5.62
N LEU A 23 24.06 -59.24 6.31
CA LEU A 23 23.07 -58.17 6.10
C LEU A 23 23.67 -56.86 6.63
N LEU A 24 24.30 -56.08 5.77
CA LEU A 24 24.57 -54.65 6.00
C LEU A 24 23.23 -53.91 5.88
N GLY A 25 22.55 -53.73 6.99
CA GLY A 25 21.39 -52.86 7.12
C GLY A 25 21.84 -51.40 6.94
N SER A 26 21.66 -50.85 5.76
CA SER A 26 21.72 -49.38 5.55
C SER A 26 20.53 -48.71 6.27
N LEU A 27 20.82 -48.16 7.46
CA LEU A 27 19.91 -47.24 8.13
C LEU A 27 19.81 -45.99 7.27
N TRP A 28 18.78 -45.92 6.44
CA TRP A 28 18.34 -44.69 5.84
C TRP A 28 17.71 -43.87 6.97
N ALA A 29 18.46 -42.89 7.50
CA ALA A 29 17.92 -41.88 8.40
C ALA A 29 16.91 -41.05 7.57
N THR A 30 15.62 -41.28 7.75
CA THR A 30 14.58 -40.39 7.24
C THR A 30 14.82 -39.04 7.91
N PRO A 31 14.94 -37.92 7.14
CA PRO A 31 15.06 -36.63 7.76
C PRO A 31 13.76 -36.38 8.57
N ALA A 32 13.94 -36.04 9.85
CA ALA A 32 12.82 -35.67 10.70
C ALA A 32 12.03 -34.52 10.02
N PRO A 33 10.69 -34.56 10.04
CA PRO A 33 9.92 -33.45 9.48
C PRO A 33 10.27 -32.18 10.23
N VAL A 34 10.81 -31.20 9.52
CA VAL A 34 10.99 -29.84 10.05
C VAL A 34 9.58 -29.32 10.30
N LEU A 35 9.15 -29.33 11.56
CA LEU A 35 7.89 -28.75 11.96
C LEU A 35 7.94 -27.24 11.58
N ALA A 36 7.17 -26.84 10.58
CA ALA A 36 7.03 -25.46 10.22
C ALA A 36 6.55 -24.69 11.45
N ARG A 37 7.34 -23.72 11.93
CA ARG A 37 6.92 -22.83 13.01
C ARG A 37 5.64 -22.11 12.59
N PRO A 38 4.65 -21.91 13.49
CA PRO A 38 3.50 -21.09 13.21
C PRO A 38 3.94 -19.73 12.66
N ALA A 39 3.24 -19.19 11.66
CA ALA A 39 3.60 -17.93 10.97
C ALA A 39 3.85 -16.75 11.95
N GLN A 40 3.09 -16.70 13.06
CA GLN A 40 3.29 -15.72 14.14
C GLN A 40 4.61 -15.89 14.89
N ALA A 41 5.08 -17.12 15.11
CA ALA A 41 6.38 -17.35 15.73
C ALA A 41 7.55 -16.98 14.80
N GLN A 42 7.29 -16.96 13.49
CA GLN A 42 8.30 -16.56 12.51
C GLN A 42 8.50 -15.05 12.43
N THR A 43 7.51 -14.21 12.80
CA THR A 43 7.60 -12.75 12.73
C THR A 43 7.76 -12.06 14.08
N ALA A 44 7.92 -12.81 15.17
CA ALA A 44 7.97 -12.27 16.53
C ALA A 44 9.09 -11.22 16.72
N ALA A 45 10.26 -11.41 16.11
CA ALA A 45 11.36 -10.45 16.21
C ALA A 45 11.03 -9.13 15.50
N LEU A 46 10.41 -9.18 14.33
CA LEU A 46 9.96 -7.98 13.60
C LEU A 46 8.82 -7.29 14.36
N GLN A 47 7.90 -8.07 14.94
CA GLN A 47 6.81 -7.53 15.76
C GLN A 47 7.36 -6.73 16.95
N ALA A 48 8.28 -7.31 17.72
CA ALA A 48 8.91 -6.65 18.87
C ALA A 48 9.69 -5.39 18.46
N GLU A 49 10.37 -5.41 17.31
CA GLU A 49 11.08 -4.23 16.79
C GLU A 49 10.11 -3.14 16.34
N ALA A 50 9.01 -3.48 15.68
CA ALA A 50 7.98 -2.52 15.28
C ALA A 50 7.33 -1.86 16.51
N GLU A 51 7.05 -2.62 17.57
CA GLU A 51 6.52 -2.11 18.84
C GLU A 51 7.53 -1.16 19.52
N ARG A 52 8.81 -1.53 19.55
CA ARG A 52 9.88 -0.70 20.12
C ARG A 52 10.03 0.63 19.37
N LEU A 53 9.99 0.60 18.02
CA LEU A 53 10.09 1.80 17.19
C LEU A 53 8.89 2.71 17.38
N ALA A 54 7.68 2.17 17.40
CA ALA A 54 6.48 2.96 17.62
C ALA A 54 6.43 3.61 19.01
N ALA A 55 6.92 2.93 20.04
CA ALA A 55 6.96 3.46 21.40
C ALA A 55 7.89 4.69 21.57
N GLN A 56 8.73 5.00 20.57
CA GLN A 56 9.59 6.18 20.57
C GLN A 56 8.84 7.47 20.18
N LEU A 57 7.64 7.34 19.57
CA LEU A 57 6.83 8.48 19.19
C LEU A 57 5.65 8.67 20.16
N PRO A 58 5.40 9.90 20.65
CA PRO A 58 4.14 10.21 21.32
C PRO A 58 3.01 10.22 20.29
N GLY A 59 1.86 9.65 20.64
CA GLY A 59 0.67 9.61 19.78
C GLY A 59 0.38 8.21 19.20
N ASP A 60 -0.27 8.18 18.05
CA ASP A 60 -0.74 6.94 17.44
C ASP A 60 0.14 6.54 16.27
N VAL A 61 0.54 5.28 16.26
CA VAL A 61 1.24 4.63 15.16
C VAL A 61 0.50 3.35 14.79
N GLY A 62 -0.05 3.29 13.59
CA GLY A 62 -0.65 2.09 13.00
C GLY A 62 0.23 1.59 11.85
N ALA A 63 0.59 0.31 11.85
CA ALA A 63 1.40 -0.27 10.78
C ALA A 63 0.95 -1.67 10.39
N ALA A 64 1.06 -1.96 9.08
CA ALA A 64 0.94 -3.29 8.52
C ALA A 64 2.14 -3.51 7.58
N LEU A 65 2.95 -4.52 7.88
CA LEU A 65 4.17 -4.89 7.17
C LEU A 65 4.03 -6.34 6.71
N VAL A 66 3.77 -6.55 5.43
CA VAL A 66 3.37 -7.87 4.90
C VAL A 66 4.30 -8.29 3.77
N HIS A 67 4.90 -9.46 3.88
CA HIS A 67 5.59 -10.09 2.76
C HIS A 67 4.57 -10.71 1.81
N LEU A 68 4.48 -10.17 0.60
CA LEU A 68 3.38 -10.45 -0.33
C LEU A 68 3.31 -11.92 -0.73
N GLU A 69 4.45 -12.55 -1.00
CA GLU A 69 4.55 -13.90 -1.53
C GLU A 69 4.32 -14.98 -0.46
N SER A 70 4.82 -14.76 0.76
CA SER A 70 4.66 -15.74 1.84
C SER A 70 3.42 -15.49 2.71
N GLY A 71 2.83 -14.29 2.66
CA GLY A 71 1.74 -13.87 3.54
C GLY A 71 2.15 -13.63 5.00
N ARG A 72 3.44 -13.75 5.34
CA ARG A 72 3.93 -13.41 6.68
C ARG A 72 3.72 -11.92 6.93
N ALA A 73 3.22 -11.57 8.09
CA ALA A 73 2.80 -10.21 8.39
C ALA A 73 3.10 -9.82 9.83
N VAL A 74 3.36 -8.53 10.03
CA VAL A 74 3.41 -7.85 11.30
C VAL A 74 2.37 -6.74 11.32
N TYR A 75 1.61 -6.66 12.39
CA TYR A 75 0.54 -5.71 12.56
C TYR A 75 0.71 -4.96 13.90
N LEU A 76 0.78 -3.64 13.82
CA LEU A 76 0.87 -2.76 14.97
C LEU A 76 -0.33 -1.82 14.95
N ASN A 77 -1.20 -1.87 15.94
CA ASN A 77 -2.44 -1.07 16.00
C ASN A 77 -3.17 -1.02 14.64
N ALA A 78 -3.06 -2.11 13.86
CA ALA A 78 -3.36 -2.11 12.44
C ALA A 78 -4.86 -1.98 12.12
N ASP A 79 -5.73 -2.13 13.12
CA ASP A 79 -7.18 -1.98 12.99
C ASP A 79 -7.68 -0.62 13.47
N GLN A 80 -6.80 0.22 14.04
CA GLN A 80 -7.14 1.59 14.46
C GLN A 80 -7.39 2.46 13.22
N PRO A 81 -8.55 3.14 13.13
CA PRO A 81 -8.79 4.10 12.06
C PRO A 81 -7.97 5.36 12.32
N LEU A 82 -7.15 5.74 11.36
CA LEU A 82 -6.33 6.95 11.37
C LEU A 82 -6.60 7.78 10.11
N PRO A 83 -6.53 9.12 10.19
CA PRO A 83 -6.75 9.96 9.02
C PRO A 83 -5.77 9.62 7.89
N MET A 84 -6.30 9.42 6.67
CA MET A 84 -5.49 9.04 5.51
C MET A 84 -4.64 10.19 4.96
N ALA A 85 -5.11 11.41 5.10
CA ALA A 85 -4.57 12.52 4.30
C ALA A 85 -4.47 12.09 2.82
N SER A 86 -3.42 12.47 2.10
CA SER A 86 -3.28 12.12 0.68
C SER A 86 -3.07 10.64 0.35
N THR A 87 -2.96 9.73 1.33
CA THR A 87 -2.98 8.30 1.01
C THR A 87 -4.35 7.82 0.51
N MET A 88 -5.43 8.61 0.72
CA MET A 88 -6.75 8.36 0.12
C MET A 88 -6.73 8.35 -1.42
N LYS A 89 -5.69 8.90 -2.04
CA LYS A 89 -5.50 8.89 -3.50
C LYS A 89 -5.26 7.49 -4.06
N VAL A 90 -4.81 6.53 -3.23
CA VAL A 90 -4.67 5.13 -3.65
C VAL A 90 -6.04 4.49 -3.97
N PRO A 91 -7.03 4.47 -3.06
CA PRO A 91 -8.35 3.96 -3.40
C PRO A 91 -9.05 4.76 -4.52
N VAL A 92 -8.79 6.07 -4.65
CA VAL A 92 -9.28 6.85 -5.81
C VAL A 92 -8.66 6.32 -7.10
N ALA A 93 -7.34 6.12 -7.16
CA ALA A 93 -6.68 5.58 -8.35
C ALA A 93 -7.19 4.17 -8.72
N VAL A 94 -7.37 3.29 -7.72
CA VAL A 94 -7.96 1.96 -7.93
C VAL A 94 -9.38 2.07 -8.51
N HIS A 95 -10.20 2.98 -8.00
CA HIS A 95 -11.56 3.19 -8.51
C HIS A 95 -11.57 3.66 -9.97
N ILE A 96 -10.77 4.68 -10.31
CA ILE A 96 -10.67 5.21 -11.68
C ILE A 96 -10.16 4.13 -12.64
N LEU A 97 -9.10 3.41 -12.28
CA LEU A 97 -8.57 2.33 -13.11
C LEU A 97 -9.56 1.17 -13.27
N LYS A 98 -10.39 0.92 -12.24
CA LYS A 98 -11.47 -0.06 -12.36
C LYS A 98 -12.56 0.40 -13.33
N LEU A 99 -12.89 1.70 -13.38
CA LEU A 99 -13.79 2.25 -14.40
C LEU A 99 -13.20 2.15 -15.81
N VAL A 100 -11.86 2.25 -15.94
CA VAL A 100 -11.17 1.99 -17.22
C VAL A 100 -11.30 0.52 -17.61
N ASP A 101 -11.06 -0.41 -16.70
CA ASP A 101 -11.23 -1.85 -16.95
C ASP A 101 -12.68 -2.23 -17.32
N GLU A 102 -13.66 -1.50 -16.80
CA GLU A 102 -15.07 -1.66 -17.10
C GLU A 102 -15.50 -0.97 -18.41
N GLY A 103 -14.58 -0.30 -19.13
CA GLY A 103 -14.86 0.45 -20.35
C GLY A 103 -15.73 1.71 -20.15
N LYS A 104 -15.85 2.20 -18.91
CA LYS A 104 -16.60 3.41 -18.55
C LYS A 104 -15.79 4.69 -18.69
N LEU A 105 -14.46 4.58 -18.59
CA LEU A 105 -13.49 5.63 -18.82
C LEU A 105 -12.38 5.13 -19.76
N ASP A 106 -11.67 6.08 -20.38
CA ASP A 106 -10.46 5.82 -21.16
C ASP A 106 -9.31 6.66 -20.60
N LEU A 107 -8.13 6.08 -20.48
CA LEU A 107 -6.94 6.80 -19.98
C LEU A 107 -6.55 8.00 -20.87
N GLN A 108 -6.88 7.96 -22.17
CA GLN A 108 -6.64 9.05 -23.13
C GLN A 108 -7.81 10.03 -23.19
N GLN A 109 -8.93 9.74 -22.53
CA GLN A 109 -10.05 10.65 -22.44
C GLN A 109 -9.61 11.99 -21.84
N GLN A 110 -9.92 13.07 -22.52
CA GLN A 110 -9.64 14.42 -22.05
C GLN A 110 -10.76 14.94 -21.15
N VAL A 111 -10.38 15.58 -20.07
CA VAL A 111 -11.24 16.36 -19.20
C VAL A 111 -10.97 17.84 -19.49
N LEU A 112 -11.99 18.56 -19.93
CA LEU A 112 -11.94 20.01 -20.09
C LEU A 112 -12.15 20.65 -18.72
N LEU A 113 -11.17 21.46 -18.28
CA LEU A 113 -11.21 22.12 -16.98
C LEU A 113 -12.15 23.32 -16.99
N GLY A 114 -13.11 23.33 -16.08
CA GLY A 114 -13.96 24.48 -15.79
C GLY A 114 -13.34 25.42 -14.75
N PRO A 115 -13.95 26.60 -14.53
CA PRO A 115 -13.52 27.51 -13.47
C PRO A 115 -13.63 26.89 -12.05
N GLU A 116 -14.51 25.92 -11.89
CA GLU A 116 -14.76 25.18 -10.64
C GLU A 116 -13.74 24.08 -10.35
N ASP A 117 -12.84 23.77 -11.30
CA ASP A 117 -11.88 22.67 -11.16
C ASP A 117 -10.53 23.09 -10.57
N ILE A 118 -10.26 24.39 -10.52
CA ILE A 118 -8.96 24.92 -10.06
C ILE A 118 -9.19 25.71 -8.78
N TYR A 119 -8.95 25.05 -7.67
CA TYR A 119 -8.94 25.66 -6.34
C TYR A 119 -7.53 26.19 -6.06
N PRO A 120 -7.38 27.47 -5.65
CA PRO A 120 -6.09 28.04 -5.31
C PRO A 120 -5.58 27.48 -3.98
N ASP A 121 -4.27 27.47 -3.77
CA ASP A 121 -3.62 27.09 -2.51
C ASP A 121 -3.93 25.65 -2.03
N MET A 122 -4.39 24.79 -2.95
CA MET A 122 -4.61 23.38 -2.60
C MET A 122 -3.33 22.56 -2.59
N GLY A 123 -2.28 23.03 -3.23
CA GLY A 123 -1.01 22.34 -3.37
C GLY A 123 -0.99 21.40 -4.57
N GLY A 124 0.10 21.46 -5.29
CA GLY A 124 0.34 20.77 -6.54
C GLY A 124 0.52 21.74 -7.71
N PRO A 125 1.01 21.26 -8.86
CA PRO A 125 1.29 22.14 -10.00
C PRO A 125 0.03 22.66 -10.71
N MET A 126 -1.14 22.03 -10.57
CA MET A 126 -2.33 22.45 -11.32
C MET A 126 -2.83 23.85 -10.95
N ASP A 127 -2.74 24.23 -9.67
CA ASP A 127 -3.23 25.54 -9.21
C ASP A 127 -2.39 26.72 -9.75
N THR A 128 -1.17 26.45 -10.21
CA THR A 128 -0.24 27.48 -10.72
C THR A 128 0.07 27.36 -12.20
N HIS A 129 -0.17 26.20 -12.83
CA HIS A 129 0.23 25.92 -14.21
C HIS A 129 -0.94 25.71 -15.17
N LEU A 130 -2.13 25.43 -14.66
CA LEU A 130 -3.33 25.21 -15.50
C LEU A 130 -4.42 26.25 -15.20
N SER A 131 -5.29 26.45 -16.16
CA SER A 131 -6.43 27.36 -16.04
C SER A 131 -7.68 26.75 -16.66
N ALA A 132 -8.83 27.33 -16.38
CA ALA A 132 -10.09 26.99 -17.06
C ALA A 132 -9.88 27.07 -18.59
N GLY A 133 -10.46 26.10 -19.31
CA GLY A 133 -10.27 25.92 -20.75
C GLY A 133 -9.10 25.00 -21.13
N SER A 134 -8.21 24.63 -20.21
CA SER A 134 -7.20 23.59 -20.45
C SER A 134 -7.86 22.21 -20.55
N ALA A 135 -7.29 21.32 -21.35
CA ALA A 135 -7.70 19.92 -21.43
C ALA A 135 -6.58 19.01 -20.95
N ILE A 136 -6.90 18.02 -20.11
CA ILE A 136 -5.93 17.09 -19.51
C ILE A 136 -6.47 15.67 -19.55
N THR A 137 -5.61 14.68 -19.81
CA THR A 137 -6.05 13.30 -19.89
C THR A 137 -6.28 12.69 -18.50
N ILE A 138 -7.14 11.65 -18.42
CA ILE A 138 -7.30 10.84 -17.18
C ILE A 138 -5.95 10.27 -16.73
N ARG A 139 -5.10 9.84 -17.68
CA ARG A 139 -3.74 9.35 -17.38
C ARG A 139 -2.89 10.40 -16.69
N ASP A 140 -2.88 11.62 -17.21
CA ASP A 140 -2.04 12.70 -16.65
C ASP A 140 -2.57 13.15 -15.29
N LEU A 141 -3.90 13.20 -15.11
CA LEU A 141 -4.53 13.45 -13.81
C LEU A 141 -4.11 12.39 -12.78
N LEU A 142 -4.18 11.07 -13.13
CA LEU A 142 -3.71 10.00 -12.25
C LEU A 142 -2.23 10.14 -11.90
N HIS A 143 -1.40 10.49 -12.90
CA HIS A 143 0.02 10.69 -12.69
C HIS A 143 0.28 11.85 -11.73
N MET A 144 -0.33 13.02 -11.94
CA MET A 144 -0.15 14.18 -11.05
C MET A 144 -0.70 13.91 -9.64
N MET A 145 -1.87 13.27 -9.54
CA MET A 145 -2.48 12.91 -8.26
C MET A 145 -1.55 12.05 -7.40
N ILE A 146 -0.87 11.08 -7.99
CA ILE A 146 -0.03 10.14 -7.23
C ILE A 146 1.38 10.68 -7.06
N THR A 147 2.05 11.11 -8.15
CA THR A 147 3.50 11.38 -8.13
C THR A 147 3.88 12.64 -7.36
N VAL A 148 3.10 13.71 -7.51
CA VAL A 148 3.30 15.01 -6.82
C VAL A 148 2.17 15.35 -5.85
N SER A 149 1.22 14.43 -5.68
CA SER A 149 0.11 14.60 -4.75
C SER A 149 -0.80 15.79 -5.07
N ASP A 150 -1.00 16.12 -6.35
CA ASP A 150 -1.86 17.23 -6.75
C ASP A 150 -3.31 17.04 -6.27
N ASN A 151 -3.83 18.06 -5.57
CA ASN A 151 -5.15 17.99 -4.96
C ASN A 151 -6.27 18.36 -5.93
N ASN A 152 -6.04 19.30 -6.86
CA ASN A 152 -7.01 19.60 -7.92
C ASN A 152 -7.20 18.40 -8.86
N ALA A 153 -6.09 17.74 -9.26
CA ALA A 153 -6.16 16.51 -10.04
C ALA A 153 -6.96 15.42 -9.31
N THR A 154 -6.83 15.36 -7.97
CA THR A 154 -7.59 14.40 -7.17
C THR A 154 -9.09 14.68 -7.24
N ASP A 155 -9.51 15.91 -7.01
CA ASP A 155 -10.93 16.27 -6.96
C ASP A 155 -11.59 16.15 -8.34
N ILE A 156 -10.86 16.46 -9.41
CA ILE A 156 -11.32 16.22 -10.79
C ILE A 156 -11.55 14.73 -11.03
N LEU A 157 -10.61 13.87 -10.62
CA LEU A 157 -10.75 12.41 -10.76
C LEU A 157 -11.89 11.87 -9.91
N VAL A 158 -12.03 12.33 -8.66
CA VAL A 158 -13.15 11.94 -7.79
C VAL A 158 -14.47 12.32 -8.43
N ARG A 159 -14.61 13.56 -8.94
CA ARG A 159 -15.81 14.03 -9.67
C ARG A 159 -16.07 13.18 -10.92
N THR A 160 -15.05 12.95 -11.74
CA THR A 160 -15.15 12.14 -12.96
C THR A 160 -15.53 10.69 -12.65
N GLY A 161 -15.10 10.16 -11.51
CA GLY A 161 -15.43 8.83 -11.01
C GLY A 161 -16.84 8.73 -10.36
N GLY A 162 -17.61 9.81 -10.29
CA GLY A 162 -18.97 9.80 -9.70
C GLY A 162 -19.03 10.24 -8.24
N GLY A 163 -17.99 10.90 -7.74
CA GLY A 163 -17.94 11.47 -6.40
C GLY A 163 -17.34 10.54 -5.33
N PRO A 164 -17.13 11.06 -4.11
CA PRO A 164 -16.55 10.29 -3.00
C PRO A 164 -17.35 9.04 -2.67
N GLU A 165 -18.69 9.11 -2.71
CA GLU A 165 -19.57 7.98 -2.44
C GLU A 165 -19.35 6.83 -3.43
N ALA A 166 -19.09 7.11 -4.71
CA ALA A 166 -18.80 6.08 -5.71
C ALA A 166 -17.47 5.36 -5.42
N VAL A 167 -16.45 6.11 -4.96
CA VAL A 167 -15.18 5.53 -4.50
C VAL A 167 -15.42 4.63 -3.28
N GLN A 168 -16.19 5.11 -2.30
CA GLN A 168 -16.52 4.36 -1.09
C GLN A 168 -17.31 3.08 -1.39
N GLN A 169 -18.30 3.15 -2.28
CA GLN A 169 -19.07 1.97 -2.73
C GLN A 169 -18.16 0.96 -3.42
N ARG A 170 -17.19 1.40 -4.22
CA ARG A 170 -16.19 0.53 -4.83
C ARG A 170 -15.35 -0.20 -3.77
N MET A 171 -14.87 0.50 -2.75
CA MET A 171 -14.09 -0.13 -1.68
C MET A 171 -14.90 -1.18 -0.92
N ARG A 172 -16.16 -0.89 -0.60
CA ARG A 172 -17.09 -1.88 -0.01
C ARG A 172 -17.30 -3.09 -0.91
N ALA A 173 -17.55 -2.86 -2.21
CA ALA A 173 -17.75 -3.94 -3.19
C ALA A 173 -16.51 -4.82 -3.38
N LEU A 174 -15.32 -4.27 -3.14
CA LEU A 174 -14.07 -5.01 -3.10
C LEU A 174 -13.83 -5.71 -1.76
N GLY A 175 -14.70 -5.56 -0.77
CA GLY A 175 -14.51 -6.14 0.58
C GLY A 175 -13.32 -5.52 1.33
N VAL A 176 -13.01 -4.25 1.07
CA VAL A 176 -12.00 -3.50 1.81
C VAL A 176 -12.70 -2.73 2.92
N ASP A 177 -12.84 -3.39 4.07
CA ASP A 177 -13.44 -2.80 5.26
C ASP A 177 -12.39 -2.03 6.07
N GLY A 178 -12.83 -0.97 6.77
CA GLY A 178 -11.94 -0.14 7.60
C GLY A 178 -11.16 0.92 6.81
N LEU A 179 -11.61 1.24 5.58
CA LEU A 179 -11.15 2.36 4.76
C LEU A 179 -12.38 3.17 4.32
N ARG A 180 -12.31 4.50 4.45
CA ARG A 180 -13.40 5.42 4.11
C ARG A 180 -12.90 6.57 3.26
N VAL A 181 -13.62 6.86 2.16
CA VAL A 181 -13.46 8.07 1.34
C VAL A 181 -14.81 8.77 1.36
N ASP A 182 -14.88 9.91 2.04
CA ASP A 182 -16.14 10.59 2.35
C ASP A 182 -16.24 11.99 1.71
N ARG A 183 -15.11 12.62 1.35
CA ARG A 183 -15.04 14.03 0.93
C ARG A 183 -14.15 14.21 -0.30
N TYR A 184 -14.39 15.34 -1.00
CA TYR A 184 -13.39 15.94 -1.87
C TYR A 184 -12.23 16.52 -1.04
N ILE A 185 -11.07 16.71 -1.66
CA ILE A 185 -9.91 17.28 -0.96
C ILE A 185 -10.17 18.73 -0.54
N TRP A 186 -10.85 19.54 -1.40
CA TRP A 186 -11.20 20.90 -1.03
C TRP A 186 -12.06 20.94 0.25
N GLU A 187 -13.01 20.02 0.38
CA GLU A 187 -13.89 19.92 1.55
C GLU A 187 -13.10 19.48 2.80
N LEU A 188 -12.26 18.45 2.65
CA LEU A 188 -11.37 17.98 3.72
C LEU A 188 -10.50 19.12 4.26
N LEU A 189 -9.87 19.90 3.35
CA LEU A 189 -9.02 21.03 3.73
C LEU A 189 -9.84 22.21 4.30
N ALA A 190 -11.05 22.50 3.79
CA ALA A 190 -11.92 23.49 4.38
C ALA A 190 -12.27 23.14 5.83
N ASN A 191 -12.59 21.87 6.13
CA ASN A 191 -12.80 21.42 7.50
C ASN A 191 -11.53 21.56 8.34
N TYR A 192 -10.36 21.24 7.82
CA TYR A 192 -9.07 21.46 8.48
C TYR A 192 -8.82 22.93 8.81
N TYR A 193 -9.26 23.84 7.92
CA TYR A 193 -9.19 25.30 8.15
C TYR A 193 -10.28 25.83 9.09
N GLY A 194 -11.22 24.98 9.52
CA GLY A 194 -12.24 25.32 10.52
C GLY A 194 -13.65 25.59 9.95
N ASP A 195 -13.88 25.41 8.65
CA ASP A 195 -15.22 25.43 8.07
C ASP A 195 -15.90 24.05 8.17
N ALA A 196 -16.53 23.79 9.31
CA ALA A 196 -17.27 22.55 9.53
C ALA A 196 -18.54 22.43 8.66
N ALA A 197 -19.00 23.52 8.06
CA ALA A 197 -20.25 23.58 7.29
C ALA A 197 -20.06 23.32 5.78
N SER A 198 -18.82 23.16 5.31
CA SER A 198 -18.48 23.01 3.89
C SER A 198 -19.19 21.84 3.19
N HIS A 199 -19.52 20.78 3.93
CA HIS A 199 -20.29 19.65 3.38
C HIS A 199 -21.72 20.04 3.00
N ALA A 200 -22.40 20.81 3.84
CA ALA A 200 -23.77 21.26 3.60
C ALA A 200 -23.84 22.48 2.64
N ARG A 201 -22.75 23.22 2.54
CA ARG A 201 -22.61 24.40 1.69
C ARG A 201 -21.28 24.35 0.96
N PRO A 202 -21.24 23.74 -0.24
CA PRO A 202 -20.02 23.67 -1.01
C PRO A 202 -19.39 25.04 -1.29
N LEU A 203 -18.10 25.16 -1.05
CA LEU A 203 -17.31 26.34 -1.37
C LEU A 203 -16.84 26.27 -2.82
N GLY A 204 -17.03 27.38 -3.56
CA GLY A 204 -16.35 27.55 -4.83
C GLY A 204 -14.87 27.97 -4.62
N PRO A 205 -14.04 27.95 -5.69
CA PRO A 205 -12.62 28.26 -5.61
C PRO A 205 -12.27 29.59 -4.95
N ALA A 206 -13.05 30.65 -5.24
CA ALA A 206 -12.83 31.98 -4.65
C ALA A 206 -13.01 31.96 -3.12
N ALA A 207 -14.16 31.45 -2.64
CA ALA A 207 -14.46 31.37 -1.21
C ALA A 207 -13.48 30.45 -0.46
N TYR A 208 -13.08 29.33 -1.09
CA TYR A 208 -12.03 28.45 -0.57
C TYR A 208 -10.69 29.19 -0.44
N GLY A 209 -10.29 29.95 -1.48
CA GLY A 209 -9.06 30.73 -1.46
C GLY A 209 -9.04 31.81 -0.38
N GLU A 210 -10.18 32.45 -0.08
CA GLU A 210 -10.32 33.35 1.06
C GLU A 210 -10.13 32.61 2.41
N LEU A 211 -10.78 31.44 2.54
CA LEU A 211 -10.68 30.60 3.72
C LEU A 211 -9.23 30.09 3.92
N SER A 212 -8.57 29.59 2.90
CA SER A 212 -7.20 29.04 2.99
C SER A 212 -6.20 30.07 3.47
N ARG A 213 -6.31 31.32 2.99
CA ARG A 213 -5.44 32.45 3.30
C ARG A 213 -5.84 33.21 4.58
N SER A 214 -7.00 32.92 5.18
CA SER A 214 -7.46 33.63 6.36
C SER A 214 -6.47 33.42 7.54
N GLU A 215 -6.18 34.51 8.26
CA GLU A 215 -5.34 34.43 9.45
C GLU A 215 -6.08 33.67 10.58
N ARG A 216 -5.34 32.80 11.25
CA ARG A 216 -5.82 32.03 12.40
C ARG A 216 -4.82 32.15 13.54
N SER A 217 -5.32 32.41 14.73
CA SER A 217 -4.51 32.34 15.95
C SER A 217 -3.93 30.93 16.15
N GLN A 218 -2.91 30.80 16.96
CA GLN A 218 -2.36 29.50 17.32
C GLN A 218 -3.40 28.60 17.98
N GLU A 219 -4.25 29.17 18.83
CA GLU A 219 -5.34 28.48 19.51
C GLU A 219 -6.38 27.96 18.50
N GLN A 220 -6.82 28.80 17.55
CA GLN A 220 -7.74 28.38 16.49
C GLN A 220 -7.16 27.24 15.65
N ARG A 221 -5.89 27.34 15.22
CA ARG A 221 -5.24 26.24 14.50
C ARG A 221 -5.22 24.95 15.30
N ARG A 222 -4.96 25.04 16.61
CA ARG A 222 -4.96 23.87 17.49
C ARG A 222 -6.36 23.26 17.62
N THR A 223 -7.37 24.08 17.86
CA THR A 223 -8.78 23.64 17.98
C THR A 223 -9.25 22.96 16.69
N ASN A 224 -8.95 23.56 15.54
CA ASN A 224 -9.30 22.98 14.24
C ASN A 224 -8.60 21.64 14.01
N MET A 225 -7.31 21.54 14.39
CA MET A 225 -6.54 20.30 14.30
C MET A 225 -7.14 19.21 15.20
N ASP A 226 -7.49 19.54 16.43
CA ASP A 226 -8.08 18.56 17.36
C ASP A 226 -9.45 18.08 16.84
N ALA A 227 -10.27 18.97 16.30
CA ALA A 227 -11.55 18.62 15.65
C ALA A 227 -11.35 17.74 14.41
N TRP A 228 -10.38 18.08 13.55
CA TRP A 228 -10.05 17.30 12.36
C TRP A 228 -9.50 15.92 12.71
N ASN A 229 -8.63 15.81 13.73
CA ASN A 229 -8.09 14.55 14.22
C ASN A 229 -9.15 13.62 14.83
N ALA A 230 -10.25 14.18 15.34
CA ALA A 230 -11.38 13.44 15.90
C ALA A 230 -12.44 13.04 14.85
N ASP A 231 -12.36 13.58 13.64
CA ASP A 231 -13.31 13.30 12.56
C ASP A 231 -13.11 11.87 12.03
N PRO A 232 -14.14 11.00 12.04
CA PRO A 232 -14.00 9.63 11.55
C PRO A 232 -13.98 9.52 10.03
N ARG A 233 -14.24 10.62 9.30
CA ARG A 233 -14.27 10.65 7.84
C ARG A 233 -12.85 10.57 7.26
N ASP A 234 -12.72 10.02 6.05
CA ASP A 234 -11.46 9.86 5.31
C ASP A 234 -10.35 9.20 6.13
N THR A 235 -10.73 8.17 6.89
CA THR A 235 -9.82 7.36 7.70
C THR A 235 -9.57 5.99 7.06
N SER A 236 -8.45 5.41 7.38
CA SER A 236 -8.13 4.00 7.08
C SER A 236 -7.43 3.35 8.26
N SER A 237 -7.65 2.06 8.42
CA SER A 237 -6.74 1.23 9.20
C SER A 237 -5.54 0.81 8.34
N ALA A 238 -4.39 0.57 8.98
CA ALA A 238 -3.20 0.09 8.26
C ALA A 238 -3.45 -1.28 7.60
N ARG A 239 -4.25 -2.14 8.24
CA ARG A 239 -4.66 -3.43 7.69
C ARG A 239 -5.49 -3.28 6.41
N ALA A 240 -6.49 -2.40 6.40
CA ALA A 240 -7.35 -2.19 5.24
C ALA A 240 -6.56 -1.66 4.03
N MET A 241 -5.67 -0.69 4.24
CA MET A 241 -4.82 -0.16 3.19
C MET A 241 -3.83 -1.22 2.68
N ALA A 242 -3.20 -1.98 3.57
CA ALA A 242 -2.31 -3.07 3.17
C ALA A 242 -3.06 -4.16 2.38
N GLN A 243 -4.30 -4.49 2.76
CA GLN A 243 -5.14 -5.43 2.04
C GLN A 243 -5.46 -4.93 0.62
N LEU A 244 -5.81 -3.65 0.46
CA LEU A 244 -6.04 -3.04 -0.85
C LEU A 244 -4.80 -3.15 -1.73
N LEU A 245 -3.63 -2.78 -1.21
CA LEU A 245 -2.35 -2.86 -1.93
C LEU A 245 -1.99 -4.30 -2.30
N GLN A 246 -2.09 -5.25 -1.37
CA GLN A 246 -1.79 -6.67 -1.63
C GLN A 246 -2.62 -7.21 -2.78
N ARG A 247 -3.95 -7.03 -2.72
CA ARG A 247 -4.88 -7.53 -3.74
C ARG A 247 -4.66 -6.85 -5.10
N THR A 248 -4.32 -5.56 -5.09
CA THR A 248 -3.98 -4.85 -6.32
C THR A 248 -2.69 -5.40 -6.93
N TRP A 249 -1.64 -5.59 -6.12
CA TRP A 249 -0.35 -6.14 -6.60
C TRP A 249 -0.45 -7.57 -7.11
N LYS A 250 -1.34 -8.38 -6.52
CA LYS A 250 -1.63 -9.75 -6.98
C LYS A 250 -2.51 -9.81 -8.23
N GLY A 251 -2.96 -8.67 -8.77
CA GLY A 251 -3.86 -8.62 -9.92
C GLY A 251 -5.29 -9.11 -9.64
N GLU A 252 -5.71 -9.13 -8.37
CA GLU A 252 -7.04 -9.59 -7.97
C GLU A 252 -8.14 -8.53 -8.19
N ILE A 253 -7.76 -7.25 -8.33
CA ILE A 253 -8.70 -6.11 -8.40
C ILE A 253 -8.74 -5.51 -9.80
N LEU A 254 -7.59 -5.23 -10.39
CA LEU A 254 -7.44 -4.54 -11.67
C LEU A 254 -7.00 -5.51 -12.77
N SER A 255 -7.25 -5.15 -14.02
CA SER A 255 -6.64 -5.84 -15.16
C SER A 255 -5.10 -5.74 -15.11
N PRO A 256 -4.37 -6.64 -15.79
CA PRO A 256 -2.91 -6.53 -15.86
C PRO A 256 -2.42 -5.16 -16.36
N ALA A 257 -3.11 -4.56 -17.34
CA ALA A 257 -2.77 -3.26 -17.90
C ALA A 257 -2.95 -2.13 -16.86
N SER A 258 -4.09 -2.09 -16.17
CA SER A 258 -4.38 -1.09 -15.12
C SER A 258 -3.51 -1.29 -13.90
N THR A 259 -3.19 -2.54 -13.54
CA THR A 259 -2.23 -2.84 -12.46
C THR A 259 -0.86 -2.27 -12.78
N ALA A 260 -0.35 -2.49 -14.00
CA ALA A 260 0.95 -1.96 -14.44
C ALA A 260 0.97 -0.42 -14.43
N VAL A 261 -0.12 0.23 -14.85
CA VAL A 261 -0.25 1.70 -14.77
C VAL A 261 -0.14 2.17 -13.32
N LEU A 262 -0.88 1.57 -12.39
CA LEU A 262 -0.83 1.98 -10.98
C LEU A 262 0.55 1.74 -10.36
N GLN A 263 1.16 0.58 -10.61
CA GLN A 263 2.50 0.26 -10.13
C GLN A 263 3.52 1.30 -10.62
N GLN A 264 3.49 1.64 -11.91
CA GLN A 264 4.43 2.60 -12.48
C GLN A 264 4.26 3.99 -11.88
N ILE A 265 3.04 4.52 -11.81
CA ILE A 265 2.83 5.87 -11.26
C ILE A 265 3.16 5.94 -9.76
N MET A 266 3.00 4.85 -9.00
CA MET A 266 3.43 4.79 -7.61
C MET A 266 4.96 4.68 -7.47
N LEU A 267 5.66 4.01 -8.40
CA LEU A 267 7.14 4.01 -8.48
C LEU A 267 7.69 5.41 -8.78
N ASP A 268 6.98 6.20 -9.60
CA ASP A 268 7.36 7.55 -10.00
C ASP A 268 7.09 8.60 -8.90
N THR A 269 6.58 8.21 -7.73
CA THR A 269 6.30 9.13 -6.62
C THR A 269 7.53 9.91 -6.20
N ARG A 270 7.38 11.25 -6.13
CA ARG A 270 8.47 12.20 -5.84
C ARG A 270 8.43 12.76 -4.41
N THR A 271 7.34 12.51 -3.68
CA THR A 271 7.16 12.99 -2.30
C THR A 271 7.70 11.98 -1.28
N GLY A 272 8.08 12.45 -0.07
CA GLY A 272 8.40 11.59 1.07
C GLY A 272 9.69 10.77 0.93
N SER A 273 10.74 11.35 0.36
CA SER A 273 12.06 10.70 0.22
C SER A 273 12.64 10.22 1.56
N ALA A 274 12.23 10.83 2.68
CA ALA A 274 12.67 10.48 4.04
C ALA A 274 11.77 9.43 4.74
N ARG A 275 10.67 8.97 4.09
CA ARG A 275 9.72 7.99 4.66
C ARG A 275 10.07 6.57 4.25
N LEU A 276 9.17 5.81 3.61
CA LEU A 276 9.45 4.40 3.25
C LEU A 276 10.81 4.21 2.57
N ARG A 277 11.23 5.16 1.73
CA ARG A 277 12.54 5.13 1.05
C ARG A 277 13.72 5.52 1.94
N GLY A 278 13.48 6.25 3.03
CA GLY A 278 14.49 7.06 3.72
C GLY A 278 15.70 6.30 4.27
N MET A 279 15.52 5.03 4.64
CA MET A 279 16.60 4.19 5.19
C MET A 279 16.85 2.91 4.38
N LEU A 280 16.19 2.74 3.24
CA LEU A 280 16.41 1.59 2.38
C LEU A 280 17.74 1.73 1.61
N PRO A 281 18.34 0.63 1.17
CA PRO A 281 19.50 0.67 0.29
C PRO A 281 19.21 1.51 -0.95
N SER A 282 20.22 2.25 -1.42
CA SER A 282 20.09 3.07 -2.63
C SER A 282 19.65 2.23 -3.81
N GLY A 283 18.69 2.73 -4.59
CA GLY A 283 18.15 2.04 -5.75
C GLY A 283 17.07 1.01 -5.46
N THR A 284 16.68 0.79 -4.17
CA THR A 284 15.54 -0.08 -3.86
C THR A 284 14.26 0.52 -4.48
N PRO A 285 13.55 -0.24 -5.35
CA PRO A 285 12.29 0.23 -5.92
C PRO A 285 11.20 0.29 -4.85
N VAL A 286 10.54 1.44 -4.75
CA VAL A 286 9.42 1.65 -3.81
C VAL A 286 8.29 2.34 -4.54
N ALA A 287 7.23 1.61 -4.79
CA ALA A 287 5.98 2.15 -5.30
C ALA A 287 5.13 2.61 -4.11
N HIS A 288 4.93 3.94 -3.96
CA HIS A 288 4.29 4.43 -2.74
C HIS A 288 3.45 5.69 -2.91
N LYS A 289 2.67 6.02 -1.88
CA LYS A 289 1.92 7.27 -1.78
C LYS A 289 1.98 7.80 -0.37
N THR A 290 2.40 9.05 -0.25
CA THR A 290 2.48 9.77 1.02
C THR A 290 1.18 10.49 1.38
N GLY A 291 0.96 10.73 2.66
CA GLY A 291 -0.09 11.60 3.19
C GLY A 291 0.45 12.53 4.27
N THR A 292 0.06 13.81 4.24
CA THR A 292 0.49 14.81 5.23
C THR A 292 -0.59 15.86 5.41
N VAL A 293 -1.09 16.00 6.62
CA VAL A 293 -1.92 17.13 7.08
C VAL A 293 -1.66 17.32 8.57
N GLY A 294 -1.12 18.46 8.95
CA GLY A 294 -0.89 18.80 10.36
C GLY A 294 -0.13 17.75 11.16
N ASP A 295 -0.78 17.17 12.17
CA ASP A 295 -0.21 16.14 13.03
C ASP A 295 -0.09 14.76 12.38
N VAL A 296 -0.62 14.59 11.15
CA VAL A 296 -0.66 13.32 10.43
C VAL A 296 0.45 13.25 9.38
N ILE A 297 1.23 12.18 9.44
CA ILE A 297 2.23 11.80 8.43
C ILE A 297 2.10 10.31 8.14
N ASN A 298 1.83 9.97 6.89
CA ASN A 298 1.61 8.60 6.44
C ASN A 298 2.49 8.29 5.22
N ASP A 299 2.80 7.01 5.03
CA ASP A 299 3.29 6.49 3.76
C ASP A 299 2.84 5.05 3.58
N VAL A 300 2.31 4.73 2.39
CA VAL A 300 1.76 3.41 2.08
C VAL A 300 2.25 2.96 0.71
N GLY A 301 2.68 1.71 0.59
CA GLY A 301 3.22 1.25 -0.68
C GLY A 301 3.77 -0.16 -0.67
N VAL A 302 4.56 -0.46 -1.68
CA VAL A 302 5.18 -1.76 -1.90
C VAL A 302 6.65 -1.57 -2.21
N ILE A 303 7.49 -2.24 -1.42
CA ILE A 303 8.96 -2.25 -1.51
C ILE A 303 9.35 -3.55 -2.22
N GLU A 304 10.13 -3.47 -3.30
CA GLU A 304 10.70 -4.64 -3.95
C GLU A 304 11.97 -5.10 -3.22
N LEU A 305 12.02 -6.38 -2.89
CA LEU A 305 13.21 -6.98 -2.29
C LEU A 305 14.19 -7.44 -3.37
N PRO A 306 15.51 -7.26 -3.17
CA PRO A 306 16.51 -7.66 -4.17
C PRO A 306 16.54 -9.18 -4.38
N ASN A 307 17.14 -9.59 -5.52
CA ASN A 307 17.39 -10.99 -5.88
C ASN A 307 16.12 -11.86 -5.95
N GLY A 308 14.99 -11.27 -6.34
CA GLY A 308 13.72 -12.01 -6.47
C GLY A 308 13.15 -12.51 -5.15
N ARG A 309 13.51 -11.87 -4.04
CA ARG A 309 13.03 -12.24 -2.69
C ARG A 309 11.57 -11.79 -2.44
N GLY A 310 10.92 -11.19 -3.44
CA GLY A 310 9.53 -10.78 -3.38
C GLY A 310 9.34 -9.32 -2.99
N HIS A 311 8.19 -9.02 -2.38
CA HIS A 311 7.76 -7.66 -2.10
C HIS A 311 7.27 -7.51 -0.65
N VAL A 312 7.52 -6.36 -0.07
CA VAL A 312 6.96 -5.96 1.23
C VAL A 312 5.90 -4.89 1.01
N VAL A 313 4.65 -5.22 1.30
CA VAL A 313 3.59 -4.23 1.44
C VAL A 313 3.75 -3.55 2.79
N ALA A 314 3.90 -2.24 2.78
CA ALA A 314 3.99 -1.41 3.98
C ALA A 314 2.90 -0.36 3.98
N ALA A 315 2.05 -0.34 5.01
CA ALA A 315 1.09 0.72 5.25
C ALA A 315 1.35 1.28 6.64
N VAL A 316 1.85 2.52 6.72
CA VAL A 316 2.20 3.17 7.98
C VAL A 316 1.44 4.48 8.11
N PHE A 317 0.68 4.61 9.19
CA PHE A 317 -0.10 5.78 9.56
C PHE A 317 0.39 6.30 10.89
N ILE A 318 0.69 7.60 10.96
CA ILE A 318 1.18 8.26 12.18
C ILE A 318 0.34 9.52 12.43
N ARG A 319 -0.21 9.62 13.64
CA ARG A 319 -0.80 10.83 14.18
C ARG A 319 -0.03 11.23 15.43
N SER A 320 0.83 12.24 15.33
CA SER A 320 1.75 12.63 16.40
C SER A 320 2.13 14.10 16.30
N ARG A 321 2.33 14.73 17.46
CA ARG A 321 2.86 16.10 17.57
C ARG A 321 4.39 16.17 17.64
N ALA A 322 5.08 15.05 17.46
CA ALA A 322 6.53 15.03 17.28
C ALA A 322 6.95 15.82 16.01
N SER A 323 8.22 16.14 15.89
CA SER A 323 8.72 16.85 14.71
C SER A 323 8.49 16.04 13.43
N SER A 324 8.44 16.70 12.28
CA SER A 324 8.27 16.03 10.98
C SER A 324 9.39 15.02 10.74
N GLU A 325 10.62 15.37 11.12
CA GLU A 325 11.80 14.52 10.99
C GLU A 325 11.68 13.23 11.82
N ALA A 326 11.17 13.35 13.06
CA ALA A 326 10.98 12.19 13.93
C ALA A 326 9.91 11.23 13.39
N ARG A 327 8.81 11.80 12.85
CA ARG A 327 7.72 11.03 12.23
C ARG A 327 8.15 10.37 10.93
N ASP A 328 8.88 11.09 10.07
CA ASP A 328 9.44 10.55 8.82
C ASP A 328 10.44 9.42 9.13
N ALA A 329 11.32 9.62 10.13
CA ALA A 329 12.30 8.63 10.56
C ALA A 329 11.63 7.35 11.09
N ALA A 330 10.53 7.46 11.83
CA ALA A 330 9.80 6.29 12.31
C ALA A 330 9.24 5.43 11.16
N ILE A 331 8.69 6.06 10.12
CA ILE A 331 8.25 5.36 8.91
C ILE A 331 9.44 4.66 8.24
N ALA A 332 10.55 5.37 8.08
CA ALA A 332 11.77 4.82 7.45
C ALA A 332 12.35 3.64 8.23
N GLN A 333 12.37 3.71 9.56
CA GLN A 333 12.87 2.63 10.43
C GLN A 333 11.97 1.39 10.35
N LEU A 334 10.65 1.55 10.37
CA LEU A 334 9.69 0.45 10.18
C LEU A 334 9.86 -0.22 8.82
N ALA A 335 9.99 0.58 7.75
CA ALA A 335 10.23 0.06 6.41
C ALA A 335 11.56 -0.69 6.31
N ARG A 336 12.63 -0.15 6.90
CA ARG A 336 13.95 -0.78 6.95
C ARG A 336 13.92 -2.08 7.73
N ALA A 337 13.30 -2.11 8.90
CA ALA A 337 13.16 -3.32 9.71
C ALA A 337 12.43 -4.44 8.95
N ALA A 338 11.34 -4.10 8.26
CA ALA A 338 10.60 -5.07 7.44
C ALA A 338 11.42 -5.54 6.23
N HIS A 339 12.06 -4.62 5.51
CA HIS A 339 12.93 -4.94 4.37
C HIS A 339 14.01 -5.94 4.77
N ASP A 340 14.80 -5.63 5.80
CA ASP A 340 15.93 -6.48 6.22
C ASP A 340 15.44 -7.82 6.77
N TYR A 341 14.35 -7.81 7.55
CA TYR A 341 13.76 -9.03 8.09
C TYR A 341 13.33 -9.99 6.98
N TYR A 342 12.54 -9.56 6.02
CA TYR A 342 12.04 -10.42 4.95
C TYR A 342 13.11 -10.78 3.91
N LEU A 343 14.16 -9.95 3.81
CA LEU A 343 15.31 -10.26 2.96
C LEU A 343 16.15 -11.40 3.54
N PHE A 344 16.36 -11.45 4.86
CA PHE A 344 17.31 -12.38 5.49
C PHE A 344 16.65 -13.55 6.21
N VAL A 345 15.37 -13.47 6.53
CA VAL A 345 14.63 -14.57 7.18
C VAL A 345 13.76 -15.28 6.14
N PRO A 346 14.17 -16.48 5.69
CA PRO A 346 13.51 -17.22 4.61
C PRO A 346 12.10 -17.72 5.00
#